data_65529c29b2714a34964ac71219f910b5
#
_entry.id   65529c29b2714a34964ac71219f910b5
#
_cell.length_a   1.000
_cell.length_b   1.000
_cell.length_c   1.000
_cell.angle_alpha   90.00
_cell.angle_beta   90.00
_cell.angle_gamma   90.00
#
_symmetry.space_group_name_H-M   'P 1'
#
loop_
_entity.id
_entity.type
_entity.pdbx_description
1 polymer ?
#
loop_
_entity_poly.entity_id
_entity_poly.type
_entity_poly.pdbx_seq_one_letter_code
_entity_poly.pdbx_strand_id
1 'polypeptide(L)'
;MKKTLVSMLTLAVLLGSLSLNAQTTDIKPPKNSILSGQQQIMNEKAPSPLPPIDESNVMWKKTVIREIDFRQKINQVFYYPINPTEDWRNLITVIYDGINSGDITPYRVENNIDDMVTPLTRDDFEKENVKVGDPPVIWNEELGTEVPNEIAFKDRMLNVTRLRIKEDWYFDKKMSQFLVRIIALGPIVVDDDGGLSQVCWIPYEPSRPVLAKAFAFNRNNSAQRRTYDEVLQKRIFDSYIIKEENVYDRYINSYAFNIDALYESERIKNEMFDFEQSLWEY
;
A
#
# COMPACT_ATOMS: atom_id res chain seq x y z
N MET A 1 -11.84 17.25 74.84
CA MET A 1 -10.80 16.62 73.99
C MET A 1 -11.38 15.76 72.84
N LYS A 2 -12.45 14.95 72.99
CA LYS A 2 -12.98 14.13 71.88
C LYS A 2 -13.66 14.93 70.76
N LYS A 3 -14.28 16.08 71.02
CA LYS A 3 -14.97 16.91 70.03
C LYS A 3 -14.00 17.70 69.14
N THR A 4 -12.86 18.09 69.61
CA THR A 4 -11.83 18.79 68.87
C THR A 4 -11.08 17.84 67.91
N LEU A 5 -10.93 16.57 68.28
CA LEU A 5 -10.29 15.56 67.45
C LEU A 5 -11.15 15.20 66.23
N VAL A 6 -12.46 15.11 66.42
CA VAL A 6 -13.39 14.82 65.30
C VAL A 6 -13.48 15.99 64.32
N SER A 7 -13.42 17.24 64.79
CA SER A 7 -13.39 18.43 63.96
C SER A 7 -12.10 18.54 63.15
N MET A 8 -10.98 18.13 63.70
CA MET A 8 -9.70 18.10 62.97
C MET A 8 -9.66 16.99 61.92
N LEU A 9 -10.27 15.83 62.20
CA LEU A 9 -10.35 14.72 61.24
C LEU A 9 -11.28 15.04 60.05
N THR A 10 -12.39 15.76 60.30
CA THR A 10 -13.29 16.19 59.24
C THR A 10 -12.70 17.27 58.34
N LEU A 11 -11.88 18.16 58.89
CA LEU A 11 -11.12 19.18 58.12
C LEU A 11 -10.05 18.57 57.27
N ALA A 12 -9.37 17.51 57.72
CA ALA A 12 -8.35 16.80 56.96
C ALA A 12 -8.95 16.01 55.81
N VAL A 13 -10.16 15.45 55.97
CA VAL A 13 -10.88 14.74 54.88
C VAL A 13 -11.43 15.72 53.83
N LEU A 14 -11.82 16.93 54.23
CA LEU A 14 -12.27 17.96 53.26
C LEU A 14 -11.10 18.57 52.45
N LEU A 15 -9.90 18.61 52.98
CA LEU A 15 -8.70 19.05 52.27
C LEU A 15 -8.12 17.98 51.32
N GLY A 16 -8.43 16.70 51.55
CA GLY A 16 -7.98 15.60 50.71
C GLY A 16 -8.78 15.40 49.42
N SER A 17 -9.91 16.09 49.27
CA SER A 17 -10.74 15.98 48.04
C SER A 17 -10.55 17.11 47.03
N LEU A 18 -9.50 17.93 47.20
CA LEU A 18 -8.99 18.73 46.09
C LEU A 18 -8.28 17.79 45.14
N SER A 19 -9.05 17.08 44.30
CA SER A 19 -8.54 16.47 43.08
C SER A 19 -7.79 17.58 42.33
N LEU A 20 -6.47 17.52 42.33
CA LEU A 20 -5.65 18.18 41.37
C LEU A 20 -6.12 17.65 39.98
N ASN A 21 -7.10 18.33 39.41
CA ASN A 21 -7.24 18.31 37.97
C ASN A 21 -5.92 18.88 37.44
N ALA A 22 -4.92 18.02 37.23
CA ALA A 22 -3.85 18.30 36.34
C ALA A 22 -4.53 18.64 35.02
N GLN A 23 -4.65 19.93 34.72
CA GLN A 23 -4.92 20.37 33.38
C GLN A 23 -3.76 19.81 32.58
N THR A 24 -3.95 18.67 31.96
CA THR A 24 -3.19 18.31 30.79
C THR A 24 -3.44 19.47 29.83
N THR A 25 -2.56 20.45 29.85
CA THR A 25 -2.48 21.41 28.78
C THR A 25 -2.28 20.56 27.56
N ASP A 26 -3.32 20.40 26.74
CA ASP A 26 -3.23 19.86 25.39
C ASP A 26 -2.29 20.80 24.63
N ILE A 27 -0.99 20.57 24.79
CA ILE A 27 0.03 21.24 24.00
C ILE A 27 -0.13 20.68 22.61
N LYS A 28 -1.00 21.35 21.84
CA LYS A 28 -1.10 21.04 20.42
C LYS A 28 0.28 21.22 19.81
N PRO A 29 0.81 20.18 19.12
CA PRO A 29 2.10 20.32 18.48
C PRO A 29 2.10 21.55 17.55
N PRO A 30 3.20 22.26 17.42
CA PRO A 30 3.29 23.42 16.55
C PRO A 30 2.95 23.00 15.11
N LYS A 31 2.19 23.83 14.42
CA LYS A 31 1.88 23.57 13.02
C LYS A 31 3.14 23.70 12.18
N ASN A 32 3.57 22.60 11.59
CA ASN A 32 4.75 22.57 10.70
C ASN A 32 4.45 23.18 9.32
N SER A 33 3.18 23.39 8.97
CA SER A 33 2.75 23.98 7.71
C SER A 33 1.43 24.71 7.88
N ILE A 34 1.16 25.69 7.01
CA ILE A 34 -0.14 26.38 6.93
C ILE A 34 -1.29 25.40 6.61
N LEU A 35 -0.98 24.23 6.01
CA LEU A 35 -1.93 23.20 5.65
C LEU A 35 -1.97 22.04 6.66
N SER A 36 -1.22 22.12 7.76
CA SER A 36 -1.30 21.11 8.83
C SER A 36 -2.69 21.13 9.48
N GLY A 37 -3.28 19.96 9.65
CA GLY A 37 -4.65 19.79 10.15
C GLY A 37 -5.68 19.37 9.10
N GLN A 38 -5.32 19.30 7.82
CA GLN A 38 -6.22 18.75 6.79
C GLN A 38 -6.32 17.22 6.85
N GLN A 39 -5.46 16.56 7.61
CA GLN A 39 -5.48 15.12 7.77
C GLN A 39 -6.78 14.61 8.40
N GLN A 40 -7.41 15.40 9.28
CA GLN A 40 -8.71 15.06 9.85
C GLN A 40 -9.83 15.01 8.79
N ILE A 41 -9.79 15.90 7.80
CA ILE A 41 -10.76 15.94 6.70
C ILE A 41 -10.59 14.72 5.77
N MET A 42 -9.37 14.20 5.66
CA MET A 42 -9.07 13.08 4.77
C MET A 42 -9.36 11.71 5.37
N ASN A 43 -9.35 11.58 6.69
CA ASN A 43 -9.80 10.34 7.34
C ASN A 43 -11.25 10.00 7.01
N GLU A 44 -12.04 10.99 6.58
CA GLU A 44 -13.43 10.84 6.14
C GLU A 44 -13.57 10.72 4.61
N LYS A 45 -12.49 10.86 3.83
CA LYS A 45 -12.56 10.81 2.37
C LYS A 45 -12.87 9.39 1.90
N ALA A 46 -14.01 9.22 1.28
CA ALA A 46 -14.38 8.00 0.59
C ALA A 46 -13.68 7.91 -0.78
N PRO A 47 -13.32 6.70 -1.25
CA PRO A 47 -12.79 6.52 -2.60
C PRO A 47 -13.82 6.93 -3.66
N SER A 48 -13.36 7.46 -4.80
CA SER A 48 -14.24 7.78 -5.92
C SER A 48 -14.98 6.52 -6.41
N PRO A 49 -16.28 6.58 -6.70
CA PRO A 49 -16.99 5.43 -7.21
C PRO A 49 -16.38 4.96 -8.53
N LEU A 50 -16.24 3.65 -8.69
CA LEU A 50 -15.82 3.05 -9.94
C LEU A 50 -17.02 2.91 -10.87
N PRO A 51 -16.85 3.03 -12.20
CA PRO A 51 -17.90 2.72 -13.14
C PRO A 51 -18.42 1.29 -12.91
N PRO A 52 -19.73 1.06 -12.86
CA PRO A 52 -20.27 -0.29 -12.76
C PRO A 52 -19.92 -1.08 -14.02
N ILE A 53 -19.52 -2.33 -13.85
CA ILE A 53 -19.27 -3.25 -14.96
C ILE A 53 -20.51 -4.10 -15.14
N ASP A 54 -21.08 -4.08 -16.34
CA ASP A 54 -22.11 -5.00 -16.76
C ASP A 54 -21.48 -6.01 -17.73
N GLU A 55 -21.33 -7.25 -17.28
CA GLU A 55 -20.70 -8.32 -18.04
C GLU A 55 -21.31 -8.52 -19.44
N SER A 56 -22.60 -8.25 -19.59
CA SER A 56 -23.29 -8.34 -20.88
C SER A 56 -22.83 -7.31 -21.91
N ASN A 57 -22.23 -6.22 -21.45
CA ASN A 57 -21.70 -5.14 -22.30
C ASN A 57 -20.20 -5.30 -22.58
N VAL A 58 -19.50 -6.20 -21.90
CA VAL A 58 -18.07 -6.46 -22.13
C VAL A 58 -17.90 -7.33 -23.38
N MET A 59 -17.44 -6.72 -24.47
CA MET A 59 -17.20 -7.44 -25.73
C MET A 59 -15.81 -8.06 -25.81
N TRP A 60 -14.86 -7.45 -25.16
CA TRP A 60 -13.46 -7.86 -25.18
C TRP A 60 -12.83 -7.58 -23.80
N LYS A 61 -12.03 -8.51 -23.35
CA LYS A 61 -11.30 -8.43 -22.11
C LYS A 61 -9.92 -9.08 -22.27
N LYS A 62 -8.90 -8.49 -21.69
CA LYS A 62 -7.56 -9.06 -21.58
C LYS A 62 -6.95 -8.71 -20.22
N THR A 63 -6.47 -9.72 -19.50
CA THR A 63 -5.76 -9.52 -18.24
C THR A 63 -4.28 -9.27 -18.49
N VAL A 64 -3.73 -8.26 -17.85
CA VAL A 64 -2.34 -7.84 -17.99
C VAL A 64 -1.74 -7.65 -16.61
N ILE A 65 -0.51 -8.13 -16.42
CA ILE A 65 0.29 -7.83 -15.22
C ILE A 65 1.41 -6.87 -15.63
N ARG A 66 1.47 -5.75 -14.92
CA ARG A 66 2.46 -4.69 -15.13
C ARG A 66 3.34 -4.57 -13.90
N GLU A 67 4.55 -4.09 -14.09
CA GLU A 67 5.48 -3.80 -13.01
C GLU A 67 5.84 -2.30 -13.00
N ILE A 68 5.74 -1.69 -11.84
CA ILE A 68 6.16 -0.33 -11.53
C ILE A 68 7.49 -0.40 -10.79
N ASP A 69 8.55 0.17 -11.34
CA ASP A 69 9.85 0.29 -10.67
C ASP A 69 9.91 1.64 -9.93
N PHE A 70 10.08 1.61 -8.60
CA PHE A 70 10.14 2.82 -7.76
C PHE A 70 11.42 3.64 -7.96
N ARG A 71 12.45 3.07 -8.61
CA ARG A 71 13.67 3.80 -8.96
C ARG A 71 13.44 4.85 -10.04
N GLN A 72 12.40 4.68 -10.85
CA GLN A 72 12.01 5.67 -11.85
C GLN A 72 11.51 6.94 -11.17
N LYS A 73 11.92 8.10 -11.70
CA LYS A 73 11.64 9.42 -11.10
C LYS A 73 10.15 9.71 -10.91
N ILE A 74 9.30 9.27 -11.81
CA ILE A 74 7.85 9.46 -11.73
C ILE A 74 7.24 8.60 -10.61
N ASN A 75 7.79 7.41 -10.38
CA ASN A 75 7.28 6.41 -9.44
C ASN A 75 7.81 6.60 -8.02
N GLN A 76 8.77 7.49 -7.81
CA GLN A 76 9.31 7.79 -6.47
C GLN A 76 8.26 8.23 -5.46
N VAL A 77 7.11 8.68 -5.93
CA VAL A 77 5.95 9.03 -5.08
C VAL A 77 5.46 7.85 -4.25
N PHE A 78 5.63 6.61 -4.73
CA PHE A 78 5.23 5.40 -4.00
C PHE A 78 6.23 4.98 -2.92
N TYR A 79 7.49 5.38 -3.08
CA TYR A 79 8.59 4.99 -2.20
C TYR A 79 8.89 6.01 -1.10
N TYR A 80 8.76 7.31 -1.38
CA TYR A 80 9.05 8.38 -0.42
C TYR A 80 7.79 8.90 0.27
N PRO A 81 7.89 9.31 1.56
CA PRO A 81 9.08 9.34 2.41
C PRO A 81 9.44 7.96 2.98
N ILE A 82 10.74 7.69 3.15
CA ILE A 82 11.22 6.44 3.77
C ILE A 82 10.79 6.40 5.24
N ASN A 83 11.02 7.50 5.97
CA ASN A 83 10.55 7.65 7.33
C ASN A 83 9.17 8.31 7.32
N PRO A 84 8.15 7.66 7.88
CA PRO A 84 6.82 8.24 7.95
C PRO A 84 6.84 9.53 8.78
N THR A 85 6.15 10.55 8.31
CA THR A 85 5.87 11.78 9.04
C THR A 85 4.37 11.85 9.34
N GLU A 86 3.92 12.80 10.17
CA GLU A 86 2.51 12.94 10.52
C GLU A 86 1.59 13.03 9.30
N ASP A 87 2.02 13.76 8.25
CA ASP A 87 1.22 14.03 7.05
C ASP A 87 1.52 13.07 5.88
N TRP A 88 2.70 12.45 5.86
CA TRP A 88 3.19 11.73 4.71
C TRP A 88 3.70 10.34 5.09
N ARG A 89 3.14 9.32 4.44
CA ARG A 89 3.58 7.92 4.54
C ARG A 89 3.71 7.36 3.13
N ASN A 90 4.69 6.50 2.89
CA ASN A 90 4.81 5.84 1.60
C ASN A 90 3.71 4.79 1.39
N LEU A 91 3.47 4.39 0.14
CA LEU A 91 2.44 3.42 -0.21
C LEU A 91 2.59 2.11 0.55
N ILE A 92 3.81 1.60 0.67
CA ILE A 92 4.08 0.30 1.31
C ILE A 92 3.78 0.35 2.81
N THR A 93 4.14 1.43 3.50
CA THR A 93 3.78 1.64 4.91
C THR A 93 2.26 1.69 5.09
N VAL A 94 1.54 2.38 4.19
CA VAL A 94 0.07 2.46 4.24
C VAL A 94 -0.58 1.09 4.06
N ILE A 95 -0.07 0.29 3.12
CA ILE A 95 -0.53 -1.08 2.89
C ILE A 95 -0.25 -1.95 4.12
N TYR A 96 0.96 -1.86 4.67
CA TYR A 96 1.36 -2.64 5.84
C TYR A 96 0.53 -2.29 7.08
N ASP A 97 0.29 -1.00 7.31
CA ASP A 97 -0.60 -0.53 8.38
C ASP A 97 -2.03 -1.03 8.18
N GLY A 98 -2.53 -1.05 6.93
CA GLY A 98 -3.84 -1.59 6.58
C GLY A 98 -3.96 -3.11 6.80
N ILE A 99 -2.89 -3.87 6.58
CA ILE A 99 -2.85 -5.30 6.89
C ILE A 99 -2.85 -5.50 8.41
N ASN A 100 -2.07 -4.71 9.14
CA ASN A 100 -1.99 -4.79 10.60
C ASN A 100 -3.29 -4.39 11.30
N SER A 101 -4.03 -3.42 10.76
CA SER A 101 -5.36 -3.03 11.27
C SER A 101 -6.47 -4.03 10.90
N GLY A 102 -6.22 -4.92 9.93
CA GLY A 102 -7.21 -5.86 9.40
C GLY A 102 -8.14 -5.27 8.33
N ASP A 103 -7.87 -4.03 7.89
CA ASP A 103 -8.66 -3.37 6.82
C ASP A 103 -8.30 -3.91 5.43
N ILE A 104 -7.10 -4.47 5.29
CA ILE A 104 -6.61 -5.09 4.05
C ILE A 104 -6.31 -6.56 4.31
N THR A 105 -6.91 -7.44 3.50
CA THR A 105 -6.63 -8.88 3.53
C THR A 105 -5.62 -9.22 2.45
N PRO A 106 -4.39 -9.62 2.80
CA PRO A 106 -3.41 -10.09 1.83
C PRO A 106 -3.70 -11.53 1.40
N TYR A 107 -3.29 -11.88 0.18
CA TYR A 107 -3.40 -13.24 -0.36
C TYR A 107 -2.00 -13.79 -0.65
N ARG A 108 -1.83 -15.10 -0.42
CA ARG A 108 -0.56 -15.78 -0.68
C ARG A 108 -0.27 -15.81 -2.17
N VAL A 109 1.00 -15.62 -2.52
CA VAL A 109 1.51 -15.85 -3.86
C VAL A 109 1.80 -17.33 -4.01
N GLU A 110 1.02 -18.01 -4.82
CA GLU A 110 1.22 -19.43 -5.13
C GLU A 110 2.08 -19.55 -6.39
N ASN A 111 2.91 -20.61 -6.43
CA ASN A 111 3.79 -20.86 -7.57
C ASN A 111 2.96 -21.01 -8.86
N ASN A 112 3.22 -20.17 -9.84
CA ASN A 112 2.57 -20.11 -11.16
C ASN A 112 1.07 -19.75 -11.18
N ILE A 113 0.50 -19.28 -10.07
CA ILE A 113 -0.89 -18.82 -10.01
C ILE A 113 -0.89 -17.35 -9.60
N ASP A 114 -1.29 -16.49 -10.53
CA ASP A 114 -1.44 -15.05 -10.26
C ASP A 114 -2.83 -14.71 -9.70
N ASP A 115 -3.59 -15.72 -9.28
CA ASP A 115 -4.92 -15.54 -8.72
C ASP A 115 -4.87 -15.51 -7.18
N MET A 116 -5.76 -14.71 -6.62
CA MET A 116 -5.90 -14.56 -5.17
C MET A 116 -6.78 -15.69 -4.61
N VAL A 117 -6.17 -16.84 -4.33
CA VAL A 117 -6.90 -18.05 -3.87
C VAL A 117 -6.90 -18.14 -2.35
N THR A 118 -5.71 -18.08 -1.74
CA THR A 118 -5.53 -18.33 -0.31
C THR A 118 -5.34 -17.02 0.45
N PRO A 119 -6.34 -16.58 1.24
CA PRO A 119 -6.17 -15.39 2.10
C PRO A 119 -5.18 -15.70 3.23
N LEU A 120 -4.36 -14.73 3.56
CA LEU A 120 -3.42 -14.80 4.68
C LEU A 120 -4.02 -14.08 5.89
N THR A 121 -3.91 -14.70 7.06
CA THR A 121 -4.15 -14.00 8.31
C THR A 121 -2.97 -13.06 8.60
N ARG A 122 -3.18 -12.08 9.48
CA ARG A 122 -2.12 -11.16 9.90
C ARG A 122 -0.88 -11.92 10.41
N ASP A 123 -1.10 -12.92 11.27
CA ASP A 123 -0.01 -13.68 11.88
C ASP A 123 0.74 -14.54 10.85
N ASP A 124 0.02 -15.12 9.89
CA ASP A 124 0.64 -15.89 8.81
C ASP A 124 1.41 -14.96 7.85
N PHE A 125 0.84 -13.79 7.54
CA PHE A 125 1.53 -12.77 6.75
C PHE A 125 2.84 -12.33 7.42
N GLU A 126 2.82 -12.06 8.73
CA GLU A 126 4.00 -11.66 9.48
C GLU A 126 5.07 -12.75 9.48
N LYS A 127 4.68 -14.03 9.68
CA LYS A 127 5.61 -15.16 9.67
C LYS A 127 6.21 -15.45 8.29
N GLU A 128 5.40 -15.38 7.24
CA GLU A 128 5.84 -15.77 5.89
C GLU A 128 6.59 -14.66 5.17
N ASN A 129 6.23 -13.39 5.42
CA ASN A 129 6.69 -12.28 4.61
C ASN A 129 7.51 -11.23 5.37
N VAL A 130 7.40 -11.17 6.69
CA VAL A 130 8.13 -10.20 7.51
C VAL A 130 9.20 -10.87 8.33
N LYS A 131 8.86 -11.95 9.03
CA LYS A 131 9.76 -12.71 9.90
C LYS A 131 10.27 -13.98 9.20
N VAL A 132 10.93 -13.81 8.06
CA VAL A 132 11.48 -14.95 7.30
C VAL A 132 12.87 -15.29 7.79
N GLY A 133 13.06 -16.54 8.25
CA GLY A 133 14.33 -17.03 8.78
C GLY A 133 14.51 -16.75 10.28
N ASP A 134 15.68 -17.08 10.78
CA ASP A 134 16.03 -16.79 12.17
C ASP A 134 16.35 -15.31 12.33
N PRO A 135 15.91 -14.67 13.43
CA PRO A 135 16.21 -13.28 13.67
C PRO A 135 17.73 -13.08 13.79
N PRO A 136 18.29 -12.03 13.16
CA PRO A 136 19.69 -11.72 13.37
C PRO A 136 19.95 -11.48 14.85
N VAL A 137 21.00 -12.10 15.38
CA VAL A 137 21.38 -11.95 16.78
C VAL A 137 22.27 -10.73 16.96
N ILE A 138 21.98 -9.93 17.97
CA ILE A 138 22.83 -8.83 18.41
C ILE A 138 23.36 -9.10 19.82
N TRP A 139 24.59 -8.68 20.07
CA TRP A 139 25.16 -8.76 21.40
C TRP A 139 24.50 -7.72 22.31
N ASN A 140 23.86 -8.19 23.37
CA ASN A 140 23.32 -7.32 24.41
C ASN A 140 24.34 -7.19 25.57
N GLU A 141 24.88 -5.99 25.72
CA GLU A 141 25.90 -5.71 26.75
C GLU A 141 25.35 -5.86 28.18
N GLU A 142 24.04 -5.58 28.39
CA GLU A 142 23.42 -5.68 29.71
C GLU A 142 23.19 -7.13 30.16
N LEU A 143 22.88 -8.01 29.24
CA LEU A 143 22.59 -9.42 29.48
C LEU A 143 23.85 -10.30 29.31
N GLY A 144 24.89 -9.78 28.64
CA GLY A 144 26.10 -10.55 28.30
C GLY A 144 25.85 -11.77 27.42
N THR A 145 24.76 -11.75 26.66
CA THR A 145 24.32 -12.83 25.76
C THR A 145 23.86 -12.30 24.42
N GLU A 146 23.87 -13.14 23.40
CA GLU A 146 23.26 -12.86 22.11
C GLU A 146 21.74 -12.89 22.24
N VAL A 147 21.07 -11.84 21.78
CA VAL A 147 19.60 -11.69 21.82
C VAL A 147 19.09 -11.52 20.40
N PRO A 148 17.98 -12.20 20.01
CA PRO A 148 17.39 -12.01 18.71
C PRO A 148 16.89 -10.57 18.52
N ASN A 149 17.26 -9.96 17.40
CA ASN A 149 16.82 -8.62 17.02
C ASN A 149 15.54 -8.68 16.20
N GLU A 150 14.39 -8.66 16.87
CA GLU A 150 13.09 -8.68 16.18
C GLU A 150 12.81 -7.43 15.34
N ILE A 151 13.52 -6.33 15.60
CA ILE A 151 13.34 -5.07 14.88
C ILE A 151 13.85 -5.20 13.43
N ALA A 152 14.88 -6.01 13.19
CA ALA A 152 15.46 -6.21 11.87
C ALA A 152 14.49 -6.88 10.88
N PHE A 153 13.47 -7.62 11.36
CA PHE A 153 12.46 -8.19 10.47
C PHE A 153 11.53 -7.15 9.83
N LYS A 154 11.31 -6.01 10.49
CA LYS A 154 10.45 -4.95 9.95
C LYS A 154 11.03 -4.27 8.72
N ASP A 155 12.34 -4.39 8.52
CA ASP A 155 13.04 -3.73 7.42
C ASP A 155 12.74 -4.38 6.06
N ARG A 156 12.31 -5.64 6.00
CA ARG A 156 12.04 -6.32 4.73
C ARG A 156 10.91 -5.66 3.94
N MET A 157 9.82 -5.26 4.59
CA MET A 157 8.73 -4.55 3.92
C MET A 157 9.15 -3.14 3.45
N LEU A 158 10.12 -2.52 4.12
CA LEU A 158 10.70 -1.24 3.70
C LEU A 158 11.60 -1.37 2.46
N ASN A 159 12.09 -2.59 2.18
CA ASN A 159 12.93 -2.90 1.02
C ASN A 159 12.13 -3.20 -0.25
N VAL A 160 10.83 -2.95 -0.25
CA VAL A 160 10.00 -3.05 -1.47
C VAL A 160 10.45 -1.99 -2.47
N THR A 161 10.94 -2.43 -3.61
CA THR A 161 11.46 -1.54 -4.66
C THR A 161 10.59 -1.50 -5.90
N ARG A 162 9.64 -2.43 -6.03
CA ARG A 162 8.75 -2.55 -7.17
C ARG A 162 7.35 -2.93 -6.74
N LEU A 163 6.38 -2.63 -7.59
CA LEU A 163 4.97 -2.99 -7.39
C LEU A 163 4.42 -3.63 -8.66
N ARG A 164 3.89 -4.82 -8.56
CA ARG A 164 3.08 -5.43 -9.61
C ARG A 164 1.66 -4.93 -9.53
N ILE A 165 1.07 -4.72 -10.69
CA ILE A 165 -0.35 -4.40 -10.82
C ILE A 165 -0.97 -5.41 -11.77
N LYS A 166 -1.98 -6.13 -11.31
CA LYS A 166 -2.85 -6.97 -12.14
C LYS A 166 -4.04 -6.14 -12.59
N GLU A 167 -4.24 -6.03 -13.88
CA GLU A 167 -5.26 -5.18 -14.51
C GLU A 167 -6.08 -5.97 -15.51
N ASP A 168 -7.38 -5.69 -15.55
CA ASP A 168 -8.26 -6.11 -16.62
C ASP A 168 -8.52 -4.93 -17.56
N TRP A 169 -8.14 -5.10 -18.80
CA TRP A 169 -8.44 -4.19 -19.90
C TRP A 169 -9.69 -4.72 -20.61
N TYR A 170 -10.70 -3.89 -20.74
CA TYR A 170 -11.95 -4.32 -21.35
C TYR A 170 -12.60 -3.22 -22.17
N PHE A 171 -13.35 -3.63 -23.20
CA PHE A 171 -14.15 -2.72 -24.01
C PHE A 171 -15.61 -2.84 -23.64
N ASP A 172 -16.19 -1.71 -23.21
CA ASP A 172 -17.62 -1.61 -22.90
C ASP A 172 -18.38 -1.13 -24.13
N LYS A 173 -19.24 -2.01 -24.69
CA LYS A 173 -20.05 -1.73 -25.87
C LYS A 173 -21.04 -0.59 -25.64
N LYS A 174 -21.60 -0.48 -24.45
CA LYS A 174 -22.60 0.54 -24.12
C LYS A 174 -21.99 1.94 -24.05
N MET A 175 -20.82 2.03 -23.45
CA MET A 175 -20.08 3.29 -23.34
C MET A 175 -19.22 3.57 -24.57
N SER A 176 -18.99 2.56 -25.42
CA SER A 176 -18.03 2.61 -26.54
C SER A 176 -16.67 3.11 -26.08
N GLN A 177 -16.20 2.61 -24.94
CA GLN A 177 -14.93 3.03 -24.34
C GLN A 177 -14.09 1.84 -23.94
N PHE A 178 -12.78 2.02 -24.10
CA PHE A 178 -11.77 1.12 -23.58
C PHE A 178 -11.44 1.51 -22.15
N LEU A 179 -11.66 0.62 -21.21
CA LEU A 179 -11.54 0.87 -19.79
C LEU A 179 -10.54 -0.09 -19.15
N VAL A 180 -9.91 0.36 -18.08
CA VAL A 180 -8.95 -0.43 -17.30
C VAL A 180 -9.42 -0.52 -15.86
N ARG A 181 -9.48 -1.75 -15.33
CA ARG A 181 -9.78 -2.03 -13.93
C ARG A 181 -8.58 -2.64 -13.24
N ILE A 182 -8.08 -1.99 -12.21
CA ILE A 182 -7.05 -2.58 -11.34
C ILE A 182 -7.73 -3.64 -10.47
N ILE A 183 -7.19 -4.85 -10.48
CA ILE A 183 -7.70 -6.00 -9.74
C ILE A 183 -6.89 -6.20 -8.46
N ALA A 184 -5.55 -6.22 -8.58
CA ALA A 184 -4.68 -6.50 -7.45
C ALA A 184 -3.37 -5.72 -7.52
N LEU A 185 -2.77 -5.53 -6.35
CA LEU A 185 -1.44 -4.96 -6.14
C LEU A 185 -0.54 -6.01 -5.52
N GLY A 186 0.70 -6.13 -5.99
CA GLY A 186 1.68 -7.08 -5.49
C GLY A 186 3.02 -6.42 -5.20
N PRO A 187 3.34 -6.10 -3.93
CA PRO A 187 4.65 -5.58 -3.55
C PRO A 187 5.76 -6.59 -3.84
N ILE A 188 6.90 -6.11 -4.37
CA ILE A 188 8.09 -6.94 -4.67
C ILE A 188 9.26 -6.43 -3.86
N VAL A 189 9.91 -7.36 -3.18
CA VAL A 189 11.15 -7.16 -2.43
C VAL A 189 12.31 -7.68 -3.26
N VAL A 190 13.45 -7.03 -3.14
CA VAL A 190 14.73 -7.56 -3.62
C VAL A 190 15.34 -8.36 -2.48
N ASP A 191 15.52 -9.65 -2.67
CA ASP A 191 16.20 -10.51 -1.71
C ASP A 191 17.70 -10.22 -1.69
N ASP A 192 18.40 -10.67 -0.64
CA ASP A 192 19.84 -10.44 -0.46
C ASP A 192 20.68 -11.00 -1.61
N ASP A 193 20.22 -12.05 -2.26
CA ASP A 193 20.82 -12.65 -3.46
C ASP A 193 20.54 -11.87 -4.76
N GLY A 194 19.82 -10.76 -4.66
CA GLY A 194 19.38 -9.95 -5.82
C GLY A 194 18.18 -10.53 -6.55
N GLY A 195 17.58 -11.60 -6.06
CA GLY A 195 16.33 -12.16 -6.58
C GLY A 195 15.14 -11.24 -6.31
N LEU A 196 14.13 -11.32 -7.16
CA LEU A 196 12.87 -10.60 -6.99
C LEU A 196 11.83 -11.54 -6.40
N SER A 197 11.35 -11.23 -5.21
CA SER A 197 10.34 -12.01 -4.52
C SER A 197 9.08 -11.17 -4.31
N GLN A 198 7.95 -11.68 -4.75
CA GLN A 198 6.66 -11.03 -4.49
C GLN A 198 6.17 -11.44 -3.11
N VAL A 199 5.79 -10.44 -2.31
CA VAL A 199 5.38 -10.63 -0.91
C VAL A 199 3.98 -11.24 -0.81
N CYS A 200 3.00 -10.61 -1.46
CA CYS A 200 1.61 -11.02 -1.43
C CYS A 200 0.85 -10.42 -2.62
N TRP A 201 -0.39 -10.86 -2.81
CA TRP A 201 -1.37 -10.15 -3.59
C TRP A 201 -2.36 -9.42 -2.69
N ILE A 202 -2.71 -8.20 -3.03
CA ILE A 202 -3.64 -7.33 -2.30
C ILE A 202 -4.77 -6.98 -3.25
N PRO A 203 -6.01 -7.39 -2.98
CA PRO A 203 -7.14 -7.01 -3.81
C PRO A 203 -7.34 -5.49 -3.75
N TYR A 204 -7.39 -4.84 -4.91
CA TYR A 204 -7.37 -3.38 -4.98
C TYR A 204 -8.68 -2.76 -4.48
N GLU A 205 -9.83 -3.28 -4.93
CA GLU A 205 -11.13 -2.67 -4.63
C GLU A 205 -11.45 -2.62 -3.13
N PRO A 206 -11.26 -3.69 -2.33
CA PRO A 206 -11.44 -3.63 -0.88
C PRO A 206 -10.41 -2.74 -0.18
N SER A 207 -9.22 -2.57 -0.75
CA SER A 207 -8.13 -1.75 -0.16
C SER A 207 -8.28 -0.25 -0.43
N ARG A 208 -9.14 0.14 -1.36
CA ARG A 208 -9.35 1.55 -1.76
C ARG A 208 -9.69 2.49 -0.60
N PRO A 209 -10.53 2.12 0.38
CA PRO A 209 -10.82 2.99 1.53
C PRO A 209 -9.57 3.37 2.34
N VAL A 210 -8.60 2.47 2.45
CA VAL A 210 -7.31 2.74 3.12
C VAL A 210 -6.44 3.64 2.25
N LEU A 211 -6.32 3.35 0.95
CA LEU A 211 -5.52 4.11 -0.01
C LEU A 211 -6.08 5.53 -0.24
N ALA A 212 -7.40 5.72 -0.12
CA ALA A 212 -8.05 7.02 -0.27
C ALA A 212 -7.80 7.96 0.93
N LYS A 213 -7.43 7.41 2.09
CA LYS A 213 -7.12 8.17 3.31
C LYS A 213 -5.64 8.60 3.39
N ALA A 214 -4.78 8.03 2.56
CA ALA A 214 -3.35 8.30 2.57
C ALA A 214 -2.93 9.19 1.41
N PHE A 215 -2.11 10.20 1.72
CA PHE A 215 -1.61 11.15 0.73
C PHE A 215 -0.36 10.63 0.02
N ALA A 216 -0.35 10.79 -1.29
CA ALA A 216 0.83 10.68 -2.12
C ALA A 216 1.49 12.05 -2.27
N PHE A 217 2.81 12.12 -2.12
CA PHE A 217 3.54 13.36 -2.26
C PHE A 217 3.43 13.92 -3.70
N ASN A 218 2.94 15.16 -3.83
CA ASN A 218 2.90 15.84 -5.13
C ASN A 218 4.11 16.74 -5.29
N ARG A 219 5.03 16.35 -6.15
CA ARG A 219 6.31 17.06 -6.37
C ARG A 219 6.16 18.47 -6.93
N ASN A 220 5.12 18.71 -7.71
CA ASN A 220 4.92 19.98 -8.39
C ASN A 220 4.11 20.98 -7.57
N ASN A 221 3.22 20.49 -6.70
CA ASN A 221 2.36 21.35 -5.90
C ASN A 221 1.94 20.66 -4.61
N SER A 222 2.55 21.02 -3.50
CA SER A 222 2.24 20.48 -2.17
C SER A 222 0.86 20.89 -1.63
N ALA A 223 0.25 21.92 -2.21
CA ALA A 223 -1.11 22.34 -1.85
C ALA A 223 -2.17 21.41 -2.47
N GLN A 224 -1.89 20.84 -3.64
CA GLN A 224 -2.76 19.85 -4.27
C GLN A 224 -2.45 18.46 -3.72
N ARG A 225 -3.14 18.08 -2.69
CA ARG A 225 -2.98 16.76 -2.07
C ARG A 225 -3.75 15.70 -2.87
N ARG A 226 -3.02 14.72 -3.39
CA ARG A 226 -3.56 13.55 -4.09
C ARG A 226 -3.47 12.34 -3.18
N THR A 227 -4.46 11.46 -3.24
CA THR A 227 -4.41 10.19 -2.53
C THR A 227 -3.76 9.10 -3.39
N TYR A 228 -3.31 8.01 -2.76
CA TYR A 228 -2.79 6.86 -3.52
C TYR A 228 -3.86 6.24 -4.42
N ASP A 229 -5.12 6.19 -3.99
CA ASP A 229 -6.24 5.75 -4.84
C ASP A 229 -6.35 6.62 -6.11
N GLU A 230 -6.27 7.96 -5.97
CA GLU A 230 -6.31 8.87 -7.12
C GLU A 230 -5.11 8.72 -8.07
N VAL A 231 -3.91 8.49 -7.53
CA VAL A 231 -2.69 8.29 -8.32
C VAL A 231 -2.80 7.01 -9.15
N LEU A 232 -3.27 5.92 -8.54
CA LEU A 232 -3.46 4.65 -9.21
C LEU A 232 -4.58 4.71 -10.24
N GLN A 233 -5.73 5.29 -9.92
CA GLN A 233 -6.87 5.42 -10.83
C GLN A 233 -6.57 6.33 -12.04
N LYS A 234 -5.88 7.44 -11.82
CA LYS A 234 -5.48 8.37 -12.89
C LYS A 234 -4.23 7.91 -13.63
N ARG A 235 -3.68 6.75 -13.24
CA ARG A 235 -2.48 6.15 -13.86
C ARG A 235 -1.28 7.11 -13.91
N ILE A 236 -1.04 7.86 -12.82
CA ILE A 236 0.08 8.82 -12.72
C ILE A 236 1.34 8.04 -12.30
N PHE A 237 1.75 7.08 -13.10
CA PHE A 237 2.94 6.24 -12.92
C PHE A 237 3.42 5.72 -14.27
N ASP A 238 4.68 5.31 -14.32
CA ASP A 238 5.24 4.58 -15.44
C ASP A 238 5.41 3.11 -15.10
N SER A 239 5.13 2.22 -16.06
CA SER A 239 5.17 0.78 -15.85
C SER A 239 5.35 0.03 -17.16
N TYR A 240 5.91 -1.17 -17.09
CA TYR A 240 6.05 -2.07 -18.22
C TYR A 240 5.26 -3.37 -18.00
N ILE A 241 4.82 -3.99 -19.08
CA ILE A 241 4.07 -5.23 -19.05
C ILE A 241 5.05 -6.38 -18.83
N ILE A 242 4.77 -7.25 -17.87
CA ILE A 242 5.57 -8.44 -17.57
C ILE A 242 4.86 -9.74 -17.96
N LYS A 243 3.53 -9.71 -18.07
CA LYS A 243 2.69 -10.83 -18.46
C LYS A 243 1.41 -10.31 -19.09
N GLU A 244 0.99 -10.94 -20.16
CA GLU A 244 -0.35 -10.83 -20.70
C GLU A 244 -1.06 -12.18 -20.56
N GLU A 245 -2.38 -12.18 -20.59
CA GLU A 245 -3.16 -13.40 -20.63
C GLU A 245 -2.83 -14.18 -21.92
N ASN A 246 -2.27 -15.36 -21.76
CA ASN A 246 -1.87 -16.22 -22.85
C ASN A 246 -2.14 -17.70 -22.51
N VAL A 247 -2.25 -18.53 -23.54
CA VAL A 247 -2.59 -19.95 -23.42
C VAL A 247 -1.57 -20.73 -22.56
N TYR A 248 -0.33 -20.29 -22.56
CA TYR A 248 0.77 -20.94 -21.82
C TYR A 248 0.95 -20.42 -20.40
N ASP A 249 0.19 -19.40 -20.02
CA ASP A 249 0.25 -18.72 -18.72
C ASP A 249 1.69 -18.31 -18.31
N ARG A 250 2.49 -17.86 -19.27
CA ARG A 250 3.90 -17.55 -19.08
C ARG A 250 4.18 -16.07 -19.01
N TYR A 251 5.21 -15.71 -18.26
CA TYR A 251 5.76 -14.37 -18.19
C TYR A 251 6.63 -14.08 -19.43
N ILE A 252 6.74 -12.80 -19.81
CA ILE A 252 7.60 -12.35 -20.91
C ILE A 252 9.05 -12.78 -20.68
N ASN A 253 9.54 -12.68 -19.44
CA ASN A 253 10.90 -13.09 -19.08
C ASN A 253 11.20 -14.59 -19.28
N SER A 254 10.20 -15.42 -19.52
CA SER A 254 10.40 -16.85 -19.82
C SER A 254 10.83 -17.11 -21.27
N TYR A 255 10.60 -16.16 -22.18
CA TYR A 255 10.90 -16.30 -23.61
C TYR A 255 11.65 -15.12 -24.23
N ALA A 256 11.66 -13.97 -23.58
CA ALA A 256 12.41 -12.78 -23.99
C ALA A 256 13.24 -12.24 -22.83
N PHE A 257 14.49 -11.85 -23.09
CA PHE A 257 15.42 -11.45 -22.03
C PHE A 257 15.92 -10.02 -22.24
N ASN A 258 16.21 -9.32 -21.12
CA ASN A 258 16.79 -7.99 -21.12
C ASN A 258 16.02 -6.98 -22.00
N ILE A 259 16.67 -6.44 -23.02
CA ILE A 259 16.08 -5.44 -23.93
C ILE A 259 14.94 -6.02 -24.75
N ASP A 260 15.04 -7.28 -25.17
CA ASP A 260 13.99 -7.94 -25.95
C ASP A 260 12.68 -8.07 -25.15
N ALA A 261 12.77 -8.25 -23.83
CA ALA A 261 11.60 -8.26 -22.96
C ALA A 261 10.89 -6.88 -22.90
N LEU A 262 11.66 -5.80 -22.97
CA LEU A 262 11.09 -4.44 -23.05
C LEU A 262 10.43 -4.18 -24.40
N TYR A 263 11.05 -4.61 -25.49
CA TYR A 263 10.44 -4.51 -26.83
C TYR A 263 9.15 -5.33 -26.92
N GLU A 264 9.15 -6.52 -26.32
CA GLU A 264 7.94 -7.35 -26.28
C GLU A 264 6.83 -6.69 -25.44
N SER A 265 7.18 -6.10 -24.30
CA SER A 265 6.25 -5.30 -23.48
C SER A 265 5.64 -4.13 -24.28
N GLU A 266 6.47 -3.44 -25.06
CA GLU A 266 6.01 -2.34 -25.92
C GLU A 266 5.16 -2.84 -27.09
N ARG A 267 5.53 -3.99 -27.70
CA ARG A 267 4.73 -4.62 -28.76
C ARG A 267 3.31 -4.93 -28.26
N ILE A 268 3.19 -5.57 -27.10
CA ILE A 268 1.89 -5.91 -26.50
C ILE A 268 1.07 -4.64 -26.22
N LYS A 269 1.71 -3.60 -25.70
CA LYS A 269 1.06 -2.32 -25.44
C LYS A 269 0.55 -1.68 -26.72
N ASN A 270 1.34 -1.69 -27.78
CA ASN A 270 0.95 -1.15 -29.09
C ASN A 270 -0.17 -1.96 -29.73
N GLU A 271 -0.13 -3.29 -29.63
CA GLU A 271 -1.20 -4.16 -30.11
C GLU A 271 -2.54 -3.86 -29.45
N MET A 272 -2.55 -3.62 -28.12
CA MET A 272 -3.78 -3.20 -27.42
C MET A 272 -4.27 -1.81 -27.89
N PHE A 273 -3.35 -0.89 -28.15
CA PHE A 273 -3.65 0.44 -28.62
C PHE A 273 -4.18 0.41 -30.08
N ASP A 274 -3.57 -0.37 -30.94
CA ASP A 274 -4.04 -0.57 -32.33
C ASP A 274 -5.42 -1.23 -32.36
N PHE A 275 -5.66 -2.18 -31.45
CA PHE A 275 -6.98 -2.77 -31.28
C PHE A 275 -8.02 -1.72 -30.87
N GLU A 276 -7.72 -0.88 -29.88
CA GLU A 276 -8.60 0.23 -29.48
C GLU A 276 -8.91 1.14 -30.66
N GLN A 277 -7.90 1.53 -31.45
CA GLN A 277 -8.11 2.38 -32.63
C GLN A 277 -8.98 1.69 -33.68
N SER A 278 -8.77 0.40 -33.94
CA SER A 278 -9.56 -0.35 -34.92
C SER A 278 -11.07 -0.39 -34.59
N LEU A 279 -11.43 -0.24 -33.31
CA LEU A 279 -12.84 -0.17 -32.91
C LEU A 279 -13.53 1.16 -33.26
N TRP A 280 -12.75 2.20 -33.57
CA TRP A 280 -13.26 3.53 -33.95
C TRP A 280 -13.34 3.73 -35.46
N GLU A 281 -12.80 2.81 -36.25
CA GLU A 281 -12.81 2.90 -37.72
C GLU A 281 -14.13 2.43 -38.37
N TYR A 282 -15.14 2.03 -37.58
CA TYR A 282 -16.45 1.57 -38.07
C TYR A 282 -17.59 2.49 -37.69
#